data_1c62f0968c4dc2d6a2d7cf27984b19da
#
_entry.id   1c62f0968c4dc2d6a2d7cf27984b19da
#
_cell.length_a   1.000
_cell.length_b   1.000
_cell.length_c   1.000
_cell.angle_alpha   90.00
_cell.angle_beta   90.00
_cell.angle_gamma   90.00
#
_symmetry.space_group_name_H-M   'P 1'
#
loop_
_entity.id
_entity.type
_entity.pdbx_description
1 polymer ?
#
loop_
_entity_poly.entity_id
_entity_poly.type
_entity_poly.pdbx_seq_one_letter_code
_entity_poly.pdbx_strand_id
1 'polypeptide(L)'
;MKEKFYSTLREHFVKLETRLNQLDAVIGDGDHGTTLLKGLTAISNSKLPPAKAFRAETGGASGSLFSILVGAIDEAIDNSSNFGQILLDAVKKISIIGDSKEGDKTMVDALLPAAKAALEKPVDALKEASIASKAGASKTIDMAARKGRAKYVENGGVGHIDPGAFSSSEIITFLYNFDRLENEKTL
;
A
#
# COMPACT_ATOMS: atom_id res chain seq x y z
N MET A 1 -11.32 -17.28 -1.52
CA MET A 1 -10.92 -16.02 -2.19
C MET A 1 -9.73 -15.36 -1.50
N LYS A 2 -9.79 -15.00 -0.23
CA LYS A 2 -8.72 -14.30 0.52
C LYS A 2 -7.38 -15.03 0.53
N GLU A 3 -7.36 -16.32 0.82
CA GLU A 3 -6.12 -17.13 0.83
C GLU A 3 -5.41 -17.07 -0.53
N LYS A 4 -6.16 -17.22 -1.63
CA LYS A 4 -5.63 -17.09 -2.98
C LYS A 4 -5.10 -15.68 -3.25
N PHE A 5 -5.83 -14.65 -2.82
CA PHE A 5 -5.40 -13.26 -2.96
C PHE A 5 -4.04 -13.04 -2.29
N TYR A 6 -3.90 -13.40 -1.01
CA TYR A 6 -2.65 -13.17 -0.27
C TYR A 6 -1.49 -14.01 -0.77
N SER A 7 -1.73 -15.26 -1.19
CA SER A 7 -0.67 -16.09 -1.77
C SER A 7 -0.14 -15.49 -3.09
N THR A 8 -1.02 -15.05 -3.98
CA THR A 8 -0.63 -14.44 -5.25
C THR A 8 -0.07 -13.02 -5.07
N LEU A 9 -0.58 -12.24 -4.10
CA LEU A 9 0.01 -10.95 -3.74
C LEU A 9 1.45 -11.12 -3.24
N ARG A 10 1.70 -12.11 -2.39
CA ARG A 10 3.06 -12.43 -1.93
C ARG A 10 3.98 -12.77 -3.11
N GLU A 11 3.54 -13.59 -4.06
CA GLU A 11 4.32 -13.92 -5.26
C GLU A 11 4.62 -12.69 -6.12
N HIS A 12 3.68 -11.75 -6.22
CA HIS A 12 3.90 -10.47 -6.88
C HIS A 12 5.00 -9.67 -6.17
N PHE A 13 4.96 -9.58 -4.84
CA PHE A 13 5.96 -8.84 -4.06
C PHE A 13 7.33 -9.54 -3.99
N VAL A 14 7.41 -10.86 -4.14
CA VAL A 14 8.71 -11.56 -4.36
C VAL A 14 9.43 -10.98 -5.58
N LYS A 15 8.72 -10.69 -6.66
CA LYS A 15 9.31 -10.11 -7.89
C LYS A 15 9.70 -8.64 -7.72
N LEU A 16 9.06 -7.93 -6.78
CA LEU A 16 9.30 -6.51 -6.52
C LEU A 16 10.30 -6.25 -5.39
N GLU A 17 10.68 -7.27 -4.59
CA GLU A 17 11.50 -7.10 -3.39
C GLU A 17 12.79 -6.30 -3.67
N THR A 18 13.58 -6.75 -4.64
CA THR A 18 14.85 -6.07 -4.98
C THR A 18 14.63 -4.63 -5.39
N ARG A 19 13.61 -4.35 -6.20
CA ARG A 19 13.28 -3.00 -6.63
C ARG A 19 12.86 -2.10 -5.46
N LEU A 20 12.02 -2.62 -4.56
CA LEU A 20 11.57 -1.89 -3.38
C LEU A 20 12.73 -1.57 -2.42
N ASN A 21 13.63 -2.52 -2.21
CA ASN A 21 14.84 -2.31 -1.43
C ASN A 21 15.76 -1.26 -2.07
N GLN A 22 15.91 -1.27 -3.39
CA GLN A 22 16.69 -0.26 -4.12
C GLN A 22 16.05 1.14 -4.02
N LEU A 23 14.73 1.26 -4.15
CA LEU A 23 14.03 2.54 -3.96
C LEU A 23 14.23 3.08 -2.55
N ASP A 24 14.16 2.20 -1.56
CA ASP A 24 14.34 2.57 -0.17
C ASP A 24 15.81 2.89 0.18
N ALA A 25 16.76 2.17 -0.40
CA ALA A 25 18.20 2.40 -0.13
C ALA A 25 18.68 3.81 -0.48
N VAL A 26 17.99 4.50 -1.38
CA VAL A 26 18.33 5.88 -1.77
C VAL A 26 17.85 6.90 -0.75
N ILE A 27 16.72 6.65 -0.08
CA ILE A 27 16.06 7.61 0.81
C ILE A 27 15.69 7.02 2.20
N GLY A 28 16.13 5.80 2.48
CA GLY A 28 15.86 5.04 3.70
C GLY A 28 17.01 4.12 4.09
N ASP A 29 16.68 2.92 4.57
CA ASP A 29 17.65 1.89 5.01
C ASP A 29 17.74 0.66 4.10
N GLY A 30 16.97 0.64 3.03
CA GLY A 30 17.08 -0.37 1.97
C GLY A 30 16.41 -1.70 2.28
N ASP A 31 15.49 -1.77 3.23
CA ASP A 31 14.84 -3.01 3.67
C ASP A 31 13.33 -3.07 3.43
N HIS A 32 12.75 -2.06 2.76
CA HIS A 32 11.31 -1.92 2.59
C HIS A 32 10.66 -3.14 1.92
N GLY A 33 11.24 -3.64 0.83
CA GLY A 33 10.74 -4.81 0.13
C GLY A 33 10.80 -6.08 0.98
N THR A 34 11.92 -6.28 1.67
CA THR A 34 12.13 -7.42 2.58
C THR A 34 11.13 -7.39 3.75
N THR A 35 10.89 -6.21 4.34
CA THR A 35 9.92 -6.02 5.42
C THR A 35 8.50 -6.33 4.95
N LEU A 36 8.08 -5.83 3.77
CA LEU A 36 6.76 -6.14 3.20
C LEU A 36 6.60 -7.63 2.91
N LEU A 37 7.59 -8.26 2.29
CA LEU A 37 7.54 -9.68 1.97
C LEU A 37 7.48 -10.56 3.23
N LYS A 38 8.20 -10.18 4.28
CA LYS A 38 8.12 -10.84 5.60
C LYS A 38 6.69 -10.79 6.16
N GLY A 39 6.05 -9.62 6.13
CA GLY A 39 4.68 -9.46 6.59
C GLY A 39 3.66 -10.25 5.75
N LEU A 40 3.77 -10.22 4.41
CA LEU A 40 2.90 -10.99 3.53
C LEU A 40 3.09 -12.50 3.70
N THR A 41 4.32 -12.97 3.95
CA THR A 41 4.60 -14.38 4.24
C THR A 41 3.96 -14.81 5.56
N ALA A 42 3.97 -13.94 6.56
CA ALA A 42 3.31 -14.21 7.84
C ALA A 42 1.81 -14.43 7.71
N ILE A 43 1.15 -13.71 6.81
CA ILE A 43 -0.29 -13.90 6.55
C ILE A 43 -0.57 -15.33 6.07
N SER A 44 0.25 -15.86 5.15
CA SER A 44 0.08 -17.20 4.60
C SER A 44 0.35 -18.31 5.63
N ASN A 45 1.17 -18.04 6.64
CA ASN A 45 1.64 -19.02 7.63
C ASN A 45 0.91 -18.91 8.98
N SER A 46 -0.04 -18.00 9.13
CA SER A 46 -0.70 -17.72 10.40
C SER A 46 -2.20 -17.97 10.35
N LYS A 47 -2.79 -18.33 11.48
CA LYS A 47 -4.25 -18.37 11.68
C LYS A 47 -4.82 -17.04 12.19
N LEU A 48 -3.97 -16.04 12.40
CA LEU A 48 -4.41 -14.71 12.81
C LEU A 48 -5.06 -13.97 11.63
N PRO A 49 -5.94 -12.99 11.92
CA PRO A 49 -6.39 -12.06 10.88
C PRO A 49 -5.20 -11.42 10.16
N PRO A 50 -5.28 -11.19 8.83
CA PRO A 50 -4.15 -10.74 8.00
C PRO A 50 -3.38 -9.55 8.56
N ALA A 51 -4.09 -8.50 9.01
CA ALA A 51 -3.46 -7.33 9.63
C ALA A 51 -2.64 -7.67 10.89
N LYS A 52 -3.15 -8.58 11.72
CA LYS A 52 -2.45 -9.02 12.94
C LYS A 52 -1.24 -9.90 12.61
N ALA A 53 -1.38 -10.81 11.67
CA ALA A 53 -0.28 -11.66 11.19
C ALA A 53 0.85 -10.81 10.61
N PHE A 54 0.51 -9.86 9.73
CA PHE A 54 1.45 -8.92 9.14
C PHE A 54 2.20 -8.12 10.23
N ARG A 55 1.45 -7.53 11.17
CA ARG A 55 2.02 -6.70 12.23
C ARG A 55 2.93 -7.47 13.19
N ALA A 56 2.63 -8.73 13.47
CA ALA A 56 3.42 -9.56 14.38
C ALA A 56 4.86 -9.79 13.88
N GLU A 57 5.04 -9.87 12.57
CA GLU A 57 6.35 -10.16 11.94
C GLU A 57 7.06 -8.90 11.41
N THR A 58 6.39 -7.73 11.41
CA THR A 58 6.97 -6.48 10.93
C THR A 58 7.11 -5.48 12.05
N GLY A 59 8.28 -4.87 12.16
CA GLY A 59 8.59 -3.85 13.17
C GLY A 59 8.34 -2.42 12.70
N GLY A 60 8.56 -1.47 13.61
CA GLY A 60 8.62 -0.05 13.31
C GLY A 60 7.32 0.60 12.83
N ALA A 61 7.46 1.80 12.29
CA ALA A 61 6.34 2.59 11.76
C ALA A 61 5.74 1.94 10.51
N SER A 62 6.57 1.50 9.56
CA SER A 62 6.12 0.85 8.32
C SER A 62 5.24 -0.38 8.61
N GLY A 63 5.64 -1.27 9.53
CA GLY A 63 4.85 -2.42 9.91
C GLY A 63 3.48 -2.05 10.48
N SER A 64 3.40 -0.99 11.29
CA SER A 64 2.13 -0.48 11.82
C SER A 64 1.23 0.08 10.72
N LEU A 65 1.77 0.91 9.84
CA LEU A 65 0.99 1.57 8.79
C LEU A 65 0.51 0.57 7.73
N PHE A 66 1.37 -0.34 7.28
CA PHE A 66 0.99 -1.38 6.32
C PHE A 66 0.02 -2.40 6.91
N SER A 67 0.06 -2.70 8.21
CA SER A 67 -0.95 -3.57 8.83
C SER A 67 -2.36 -2.98 8.76
N ILE A 68 -2.50 -1.65 8.83
CA ILE A 68 -3.79 -0.97 8.64
C ILE A 68 -4.26 -1.10 7.18
N LEU A 69 -3.37 -0.88 6.22
CA LEU A 69 -3.69 -1.07 4.80
C LEU A 69 -4.11 -2.52 4.50
N VAL A 70 -3.36 -3.50 5.01
CA VAL A 70 -3.69 -4.93 4.88
C VAL A 70 -5.09 -5.23 5.45
N GLY A 71 -5.43 -4.65 6.61
CA GLY A 71 -6.77 -4.81 7.19
C GLY A 71 -7.87 -4.23 6.30
N ALA A 72 -7.65 -3.06 5.69
CA ALA A 72 -8.59 -2.46 4.75
C ALA A 72 -8.74 -3.29 3.47
N ILE A 73 -7.65 -3.83 2.94
CA ILE A 73 -7.69 -4.72 1.77
C ILE A 73 -8.46 -6.00 2.10
N ASP A 74 -8.22 -6.59 3.27
CA ASP A 74 -8.91 -7.81 3.72
C ASP A 74 -10.43 -7.60 3.83
N GLU A 75 -10.87 -6.45 4.34
CA GLU A 75 -12.28 -6.05 4.40
C GLU A 75 -12.85 -5.81 3.00
N ALA A 76 -12.09 -5.15 2.12
CA ALA A 76 -12.52 -4.80 0.77
C ALA A 76 -12.73 -6.04 -0.13
N ILE A 77 -12.00 -7.12 0.07
CA ILE A 77 -12.18 -8.39 -0.68
C ILE A 77 -13.60 -8.94 -0.48
N ASP A 78 -14.18 -8.80 0.71
CA ASP A 78 -15.54 -9.25 0.99
C ASP A 78 -16.59 -8.15 0.73
N ASN A 79 -16.17 -6.89 0.62
CA ASN A 79 -17.06 -5.73 0.55
C ASN A 79 -16.56 -4.67 -0.44
N SER A 80 -16.33 -5.10 -1.68
CA SER A 80 -15.75 -4.24 -2.73
C SER A 80 -16.62 -3.03 -3.09
N SER A 81 -17.94 -3.12 -2.93
CA SER A 81 -18.87 -2.01 -3.17
C SER A 81 -18.65 -0.82 -2.23
N ASN A 82 -18.02 -1.02 -1.07
CA ASN A 82 -17.72 0.01 -0.09
C ASN A 82 -16.22 0.38 -0.04
N PHE A 83 -15.45 -0.04 -1.04
CA PHE A 83 -14.01 0.09 -1.07
C PHE A 83 -13.52 1.52 -0.80
N GLY A 84 -14.14 2.52 -1.42
CA GLY A 84 -13.74 3.92 -1.26
C GLY A 84 -13.80 4.39 0.20
N GLN A 85 -14.86 4.03 0.91
CA GLN A 85 -15.01 4.39 2.33
C GLN A 85 -14.05 3.60 3.22
N ILE A 86 -13.90 2.30 2.99
CA ILE A 86 -12.95 1.43 3.71
C ILE A 86 -11.54 2.01 3.59
N LEU A 87 -11.12 2.36 2.38
CA LEU A 87 -9.80 2.92 2.13
C LEU A 87 -9.64 4.30 2.77
N LEU A 88 -10.65 5.17 2.69
CA LEU A 88 -10.60 6.50 3.32
C LEU A 88 -10.42 6.40 4.84
N ASP A 89 -11.11 5.48 5.50
CA ASP A 89 -11.01 5.29 6.94
C ASP A 89 -9.65 4.68 7.34
N ALA A 90 -9.07 3.82 6.51
CA ALA A 90 -7.70 3.35 6.67
C ALA A 90 -6.69 4.50 6.53
N VAL A 91 -6.84 5.36 5.51
CA VAL A 91 -5.99 6.54 5.30
C VAL A 91 -6.02 7.49 6.50
N LYS A 92 -7.19 7.75 7.08
CA LYS A 92 -7.31 8.57 8.31
C LYS A 92 -6.50 7.97 9.47
N LYS A 93 -6.60 6.66 9.69
CA LYS A 93 -5.83 5.95 10.74
C LYS A 93 -4.31 6.01 10.46
N ILE A 94 -3.91 5.78 9.20
CA ILE A 94 -2.52 5.87 8.76
C ILE A 94 -1.98 7.29 8.98
N SER A 95 -2.75 8.31 8.61
CA SER A 95 -2.36 9.72 8.79
C SER A 95 -2.17 10.08 10.25
N ILE A 96 -3.04 9.61 11.14
CA ILE A 96 -2.94 9.86 12.60
C ILE A 96 -1.70 9.16 13.17
N ILE A 97 -1.51 7.87 12.89
CA ILE A 97 -0.41 7.08 13.47
C ILE A 97 0.94 7.50 12.88
N GLY A 98 0.98 7.80 11.56
CA GLY A 98 2.19 8.25 10.88
C GLY A 98 2.46 9.75 11.04
N ASP A 99 1.57 10.49 11.70
CA ASP A 99 1.60 11.96 11.78
C ASP A 99 1.90 12.58 10.42
N SER A 100 1.17 12.14 9.37
CA SER A 100 1.44 12.48 7.98
C SER A 100 0.16 12.85 7.22
N LYS A 101 0.33 13.68 6.20
CA LYS A 101 -0.74 14.16 5.33
C LYS A 101 -0.30 14.15 3.87
N GLU A 102 -1.23 14.40 2.97
CA GLU A 102 -0.95 14.60 1.55
C GLU A 102 0.10 15.72 1.36
N GLY A 103 1.13 15.46 0.56
CA GLY A 103 2.26 16.34 0.31
C GLY A 103 3.48 16.10 1.23
N ASP A 104 3.42 15.15 2.15
CA ASP A 104 4.54 14.81 3.06
C ASP A 104 5.52 13.78 2.49
N LYS A 105 5.27 13.28 1.27
CA LYS A 105 6.04 12.21 0.60
C LYS A 105 6.01 10.92 1.41
N THR A 106 4.81 10.32 1.48
CA THR A 106 4.53 9.08 2.20
C THR A 106 3.50 8.23 1.46
N MET A 107 3.17 7.04 1.97
CA MET A 107 2.09 6.22 1.43
C MET A 107 0.73 6.95 1.37
N VAL A 108 0.51 8.00 2.17
CA VAL A 108 -0.72 8.83 2.12
C VAL A 108 -0.88 9.49 0.76
N ASP A 109 0.23 9.87 0.11
CA ASP A 109 0.22 10.51 -1.21
C ASP A 109 -0.27 9.59 -2.35
N ALA A 110 -0.22 8.28 -2.15
CA ALA A 110 -0.83 7.31 -3.05
C ALA A 110 -2.26 6.93 -2.61
N LEU A 111 -2.47 6.71 -1.31
CA LEU A 111 -3.71 6.14 -0.79
C LEU A 111 -4.86 7.14 -0.71
N LEU A 112 -4.60 8.41 -0.35
CA LEU A 112 -5.67 9.42 -0.25
C LEU A 112 -6.28 9.75 -1.62
N PRO A 113 -5.50 10.00 -2.69
CA PRO A 113 -6.08 10.15 -4.03
C PRO A 113 -6.86 8.91 -4.49
N ALA A 114 -6.37 7.71 -4.16
CA ALA A 114 -7.07 6.45 -4.46
C ALA A 114 -8.44 6.37 -3.78
N ALA A 115 -8.51 6.70 -2.48
CA ALA A 115 -9.77 6.69 -1.74
C ALA A 115 -10.77 7.72 -2.29
N LYS A 116 -10.31 8.93 -2.61
CA LYS A 116 -11.14 9.99 -3.22
C LYS A 116 -11.71 9.54 -4.56
N ALA A 117 -10.86 9.01 -5.45
CA ALA A 117 -11.28 8.55 -6.77
C ALA A 117 -12.29 7.39 -6.70
N ALA A 118 -12.11 6.46 -5.77
CA ALA A 118 -13.04 5.36 -5.53
C ALA A 118 -14.41 5.85 -5.04
N LEU A 119 -14.45 6.89 -4.20
CA LEU A 119 -15.70 7.50 -3.72
C LEU A 119 -16.42 8.29 -4.81
N GLU A 120 -15.68 9.00 -5.69
CA GLU A 120 -16.25 9.76 -6.80
C GLU A 120 -16.86 8.85 -7.88
N LYS A 121 -16.31 7.65 -8.06
CA LYS A 121 -16.76 6.69 -9.08
C LYS A 121 -16.98 5.30 -8.49
N PRO A 122 -18.01 5.10 -7.68
CA PRO A 122 -18.22 3.86 -6.93
C PRO A 122 -18.44 2.62 -7.81
N VAL A 123 -18.93 2.75 -9.02
CA VAL A 123 -19.10 1.64 -9.98
C VAL A 123 -17.75 1.09 -10.45
N ASP A 124 -16.78 1.97 -10.66
CA ASP A 124 -15.42 1.65 -11.10
C ASP A 124 -14.39 1.84 -9.98
N ALA A 125 -14.80 1.74 -8.71
CA ALA A 125 -14.02 2.15 -7.54
C ALA A 125 -12.58 1.61 -7.53
N LEU A 126 -12.40 0.31 -7.73
CA LEU A 126 -11.07 -0.33 -7.72
C LEU A 126 -10.18 0.14 -8.88
N LYS A 127 -10.77 0.31 -10.08
CA LYS A 127 -10.07 0.80 -11.27
C LYS A 127 -9.57 2.24 -11.06
N GLU A 128 -10.47 3.12 -10.67
CA GLU A 128 -10.15 4.54 -10.47
C GLU A 128 -9.15 4.73 -9.32
N ALA A 129 -9.29 3.96 -8.24
CA ALA A 129 -8.30 3.93 -7.16
C ALA A 129 -6.92 3.47 -7.64
N SER A 130 -6.86 2.43 -8.48
CA SER A 130 -5.59 1.97 -9.08
C SER A 130 -4.90 3.06 -9.89
N ILE A 131 -5.66 3.76 -10.74
CA ILE A 131 -5.13 4.87 -11.55
C ILE A 131 -4.64 6.01 -10.66
N ALA A 132 -5.47 6.43 -9.71
CA ALA A 132 -5.15 7.55 -8.82
C ALA A 132 -3.98 7.24 -7.88
N SER A 133 -3.89 6.01 -7.35
CA SER A 133 -2.77 5.61 -6.48
C SER A 133 -1.43 5.64 -7.21
N LYS A 134 -1.36 5.18 -8.46
CA LYS A 134 -0.15 5.25 -9.29
C LYS A 134 0.27 6.69 -9.57
N ALA A 135 -0.69 7.53 -9.93
CA ALA A 135 -0.43 8.94 -10.16
C ALA A 135 0.07 9.64 -8.89
N GLY A 136 -0.54 9.34 -7.73
CA GLY A 136 -0.12 9.87 -6.43
C GLY A 136 1.29 9.41 -6.04
N ALA A 137 1.58 8.11 -6.19
CA ALA A 137 2.92 7.58 -5.93
C ALA A 137 3.98 8.25 -6.83
N SER A 138 3.70 8.42 -8.12
CA SER A 138 4.62 9.07 -9.06
C SER A 138 4.89 10.52 -8.69
N LYS A 139 3.91 11.28 -8.21
CA LYS A 139 4.09 12.67 -7.76
C LYS A 139 5.08 12.81 -6.61
N THR A 140 5.29 11.76 -5.80
CA THR A 140 6.26 11.81 -4.70
C THR A 140 7.70 12.05 -5.16
N ILE A 141 8.01 11.81 -6.45
CA ILE A 141 9.34 12.08 -7.03
C ILE A 141 9.71 13.54 -6.87
N ASP A 142 8.77 14.45 -7.07
CA ASP A 142 9.00 15.90 -7.04
C ASP A 142 8.83 16.51 -5.63
N MET A 143 8.48 15.68 -4.63
CA MET A 143 8.27 16.14 -3.26
C MET A 143 9.54 16.02 -2.43
N ALA A 144 9.76 16.99 -1.53
CA ALA A 144 10.70 16.85 -0.42
C ALA A 144 9.98 16.18 0.75
N ALA A 145 10.58 15.12 1.30
CA ALA A 145 10.00 14.38 2.41
C ALA A 145 9.96 15.21 3.70
N ARG A 146 8.80 15.21 4.34
CA ARG A 146 8.60 15.85 5.66
C ARG A 146 8.51 14.83 6.78
N LYS A 147 8.30 13.57 6.44
CA LYS A 147 8.14 12.44 7.36
C LYS A 147 9.05 11.28 6.96
N GLY A 148 9.17 10.31 7.86
CA GLY A 148 10.00 9.14 7.62
C GLY A 148 11.50 9.45 7.60
N ARG A 149 12.29 8.48 7.10
CA ARG A 149 13.76 8.60 7.03
C ARG A 149 14.22 9.53 5.91
N ALA A 150 13.47 9.58 4.82
CA ALA A 150 13.78 10.42 3.65
C ALA A 150 13.94 11.91 3.99
N LYS A 151 13.33 12.40 5.08
CA LYS A 151 13.50 13.80 5.52
C LYS A 151 14.95 14.16 5.94
N TYR A 152 15.77 13.15 6.24
CA TYR A 152 17.16 13.33 6.63
C TYR A 152 18.15 13.21 5.46
N VAL A 153 17.65 12.83 4.29
CA VAL A 153 18.46 12.74 3.06
C VAL A 153 18.53 14.12 2.40
N GLU A 154 19.59 14.36 1.65
CA GLU A 154 19.78 15.60 0.91
C GLU A 154 18.52 15.98 0.10
N ASN A 155 18.11 17.24 0.17
CA ASN A 155 16.89 17.77 -0.45
C ASN A 155 15.62 16.98 -0.13
N GLY A 156 15.56 16.26 1.01
CA GLY A 156 14.40 15.44 1.37
C GLY A 156 14.10 14.33 0.35
N GLY A 157 15.12 13.85 -0.37
CA GLY A 157 14.98 12.79 -1.36
C GLY A 157 14.20 13.20 -2.62
N VAL A 158 14.17 14.48 -3.00
CA VAL A 158 13.60 14.93 -4.28
C VAL A 158 14.31 14.21 -5.43
N GLY A 159 13.56 13.83 -6.47
CA GLY A 159 14.05 13.03 -7.59
C GLY A 159 13.84 11.52 -7.41
N HIS A 160 13.43 11.08 -6.23
CA HIS A 160 13.19 9.66 -5.93
C HIS A 160 11.76 9.43 -5.47
N ILE A 161 11.14 8.33 -5.94
CA ILE A 161 9.79 7.94 -5.52
C ILE A 161 9.81 7.45 -4.07
N ASP A 162 8.76 7.77 -3.31
CA ASP A 162 8.59 7.21 -1.96
C ASP A 162 8.30 5.70 -2.04
N PRO A 163 9.10 4.82 -1.36
CA PRO A 163 8.88 3.37 -1.40
C PRO A 163 7.53 2.95 -0.85
N GLY A 164 7.04 3.64 0.21
CA GLY A 164 5.75 3.38 0.81
C GLY A 164 4.58 3.75 -0.10
N ALA A 165 4.67 4.87 -0.81
CA ALA A 165 3.68 5.26 -1.82
C ALA A 165 3.68 4.28 -3.00
N PHE A 166 4.86 3.89 -3.49
CA PHE A 166 4.99 2.95 -4.59
C PHE A 166 4.39 1.58 -4.23
N SER A 167 4.78 0.98 -3.12
CA SER A 167 4.26 -0.33 -2.71
C SER A 167 2.78 -0.31 -2.37
N SER A 168 2.27 0.79 -1.80
CA SER A 168 0.82 0.98 -1.58
C SER A 168 0.06 1.01 -2.91
N SER A 169 0.59 1.70 -3.93
CA SER A 169 -0.03 1.73 -5.26
C SER A 169 -0.01 0.37 -5.94
N GLU A 170 1.04 -0.44 -5.72
CA GLU A 170 1.12 -1.82 -6.20
C GLU A 170 0.06 -2.72 -5.54
N ILE A 171 -0.18 -2.58 -4.22
CA ILE A 171 -1.23 -3.33 -3.51
C ILE A 171 -2.62 -2.99 -4.07
N ILE A 172 -2.95 -1.71 -4.24
CA ILE A 172 -4.24 -1.26 -4.79
C ILE A 172 -4.42 -1.76 -6.23
N THR A 173 -3.38 -1.65 -7.05
CA THR A 173 -3.39 -2.14 -8.44
C THR A 173 -3.58 -3.66 -8.50
N PHE A 174 -2.90 -4.38 -7.61
CA PHE A 174 -3.03 -5.83 -7.53
C PHE A 174 -4.46 -6.24 -7.15
N LEU A 175 -5.08 -5.55 -6.19
CA LEU A 175 -6.48 -5.80 -5.81
C LEU A 175 -7.42 -5.61 -7.01
N TYR A 176 -7.29 -4.52 -7.76
CA TYR A 176 -8.09 -4.28 -8.97
C TYR A 176 -7.92 -5.41 -10.00
N ASN A 177 -6.67 -5.80 -10.30
CA ASN A 177 -6.41 -6.84 -11.29
C ASN A 177 -6.93 -8.21 -10.83
N PHE A 178 -6.80 -8.52 -9.56
CA PHE A 178 -7.28 -9.77 -8.98
C PHE A 178 -8.82 -9.85 -9.05
N ASP A 179 -9.52 -8.80 -8.63
CA ASP A 179 -10.98 -8.72 -8.68
C ASP A 179 -11.49 -8.88 -10.12
N ARG A 180 -10.89 -8.17 -11.08
CA ARG A 180 -11.23 -8.28 -12.50
C ARG A 180 -11.09 -9.71 -13.01
N LEU A 181 -9.97 -10.38 -12.72
CA LEU A 181 -9.70 -11.73 -13.19
C LEU A 181 -10.63 -12.78 -12.54
N GLU A 182 -11.05 -12.59 -11.29
CA GLU A 182 -11.98 -13.49 -10.65
C GLU A 182 -13.40 -13.30 -11.19
N ASN A 183 -13.80 -12.06 -11.51
CA ASN A 183 -15.09 -11.76 -12.11
C ASN A 183 -15.20 -12.32 -13.55
N GLU A 184 -14.13 -12.22 -14.37
CA GLU A 184 -14.08 -12.78 -15.72
C GLU A 184 -14.22 -14.31 -15.77
N LYS A 185 -13.84 -15.03 -14.70
CA LYS A 185 -14.00 -16.50 -14.61
C LYS A 185 -15.40 -16.96 -14.23
N THR A 186 -16.21 -16.04 -13.75
CA THR A 186 -17.57 -16.32 -13.25
C THR A 186 -18.64 -16.08 -14.34
N LEU A 187 -18.25 -15.49 -15.46
CA LEU A 187 -19.06 -15.27 -16.67
C LEU A 187 -18.85 -16.40 -17.69
#